data_bfed8562710463bfa4a6c56598c826b4
#
_entry.id   bfed8562710463bfa4a6c56598c826b4
#
_cell.length_a   1.000
_cell.length_b   1.000
_cell.length_c   1.000
_cell.angle_alpha   90.00
_cell.angle_beta   90.00
_cell.angle_gamma   90.00
#
_symmetry.space_group_name_H-M   'P 1'
#
loop_
_entity.id
_entity.type
_entity.pdbx_description
1 polymer ?
#
loop_
_entity_poly.entity_id
_entity_poly.type
_entity_poly.pdbx_seq_one_letter_code
_entity_poly.pdbx_strand_id
1 'polypeptide(L)'
;MKYILLGTIDSKWLNKQSERYTKSSKKLKQLGIKLENVYYTQGQYDFVDVVTAPGAESVLTFSIWYADKGFGRIQSLPAFGDKAMKKAQS
;
A
#
# COMPACT_ATOMS: atom_id res chain seq x y z
N MET A 1 3.10 11.64 -5.18
CA MET A 1 3.57 11.60 -3.80
C MET A 1 3.81 10.17 -3.35
N LYS A 2 4.85 9.95 -2.58
CA LYS A 2 5.23 8.60 -2.15
C LYS A 2 4.55 8.21 -0.85
N TYR A 3 4.11 6.96 -0.78
CA TYR A 3 3.55 6.37 0.42
C TYR A 3 4.15 5.01 0.67
N ILE A 4 4.27 4.66 1.95
CA ILE A 4 4.57 3.30 2.38
C ILE A 4 3.27 2.70 2.89
N LEU A 5 2.89 1.56 2.34
CA LEU A 5 1.69 0.84 2.77
C LEU A 5 2.13 -0.36 3.59
N LEU A 6 1.66 -0.42 4.83
CA LEU A 6 1.90 -1.55 5.72
C LEU A 6 0.61 -2.34 5.80
N GLY A 7 0.64 -3.59 5.37
CA GLY A 7 -0.58 -4.37 5.26
C GLY A 7 -0.60 -5.61 6.10
N THR A 8 -1.80 -5.93 6.60
CA THR A 8 -2.08 -7.23 7.17
C THR A 8 -2.98 -8.00 6.21
N ILE A 9 -2.81 -9.30 6.13
CA ILE A 9 -3.57 -10.15 5.22
C ILE A 9 -4.49 -11.04 6.04
N ASP A 10 -5.78 -11.07 5.68
CA ASP A 10 -6.73 -11.97 6.30
C ASP A 10 -6.30 -13.42 6.06
N SER A 11 -6.48 -14.29 7.07
CA SER A 11 -6.04 -15.68 6.99
C SER A 11 -6.62 -16.43 5.80
N LYS A 12 -7.80 -16.06 5.33
CA LYS A 12 -8.43 -16.69 4.16
C LYS A 12 -7.66 -16.42 2.88
N TRP A 13 -6.88 -15.36 2.85
CA TRP A 13 -6.18 -14.91 1.65
C TRP A 13 -4.68 -15.15 1.68
N LEU A 14 -4.14 -15.69 2.78
CA LEU A 14 -2.70 -15.92 2.91
C LEU A 14 -2.15 -16.85 1.82
N ASN A 15 -2.91 -17.89 1.45
CA ASN A 15 -2.47 -18.85 0.44
C ASN A 15 -2.96 -18.50 -0.97
N LYS A 16 -3.48 -17.31 -1.16
CA LYS A 16 -4.02 -16.85 -2.45
C LYS A 16 -3.30 -15.60 -2.93
N GLN A 17 -2.00 -15.58 -2.78
CA GLN A 17 -1.18 -14.40 -3.08
C GLN A 17 -1.31 -13.96 -4.54
N SER A 18 -1.28 -14.88 -5.48
CA SER A 18 -1.36 -14.52 -6.91
C SER A 18 -2.68 -13.84 -7.25
N GLU A 19 -3.79 -14.36 -6.75
CA GLU A 19 -5.11 -13.78 -7.00
C GLU A 19 -5.24 -12.42 -6.35
N ARG A 20 -4.82 -12.30 -5.07
CA ARG A 20 -4.84 -11.04 -4.35
C ARG A 20 -3.99 -10.00 -5.06
N TYR A 21 -2.78 -10.37 -5.48
CA TYR A 21 -1.85 -9.47 -6.17
C TYR A 21 -2.43 -8.98 -7.50
N THR A 22 -2.99 -9.87 -8.29
CA THR A 22 -3.58 -9.53 -9.59
C THR A 22 -4.72 -8.53 -9.44
N LYS A 23 -5.63 -8.79 -8.51
CA LYS A 23 -6.76 -7.88 -8.26
C LYS A 23 -6.32 -6.54 -7.70
N SER A 24 -5.37 -6.56 -6.77
CA SER A 24 -4.84 -5.33 -6.16
C SER A 24 -4.09 -4.48 -7.18
N SER A 25 -3.28 -5.10 -8.03
CA SER A 25 -2.55 -4.38 -9.07
C SER A 25 -3.49 -3.67 -10.04
N LYS A 26 -4.58 -4.34 -10.41
CA LYS A 26 -5.59 -3.74 -11.29
C LYS A 26 -6.24 -2.53 -10.64
N LYS A 27 -6.59 -2.64 -9.35
CA LYS A 27 -7.22 -1.54 -8.61
C LYS A 27 -6.27 -0.36 -8.46
N LEU A 28 -5.02 -0.62 -8.11
CA LEU A 28 -4.01 0.43 -8.00
C LEU A 28 -3.88 1.19 -9.32
N LYS A 29 -3.82 0.47 -10.43
CA LYS A 29 -3.72 1.09 -11.75
C LYS A 29 -4.93 1.96 -12.05
N GLN A 30 -6.14 1.50 -11.73
CA GLN A 30 -7.36 2.28 -11.90
C GLN A 30 -7.32 3.59 -11.10
N LEU A 31 -6.68 3.58 -9.94
CA LEU A 31 -6.58 4.75 -9.08
C LEU A 31 -5.38 5.65 -9.42
N GLY A 32 -4.62 5.30 -10.45
CA GLY A 32 -3.43 6.06 -10.83
C GLY A 32 -2.27 5.90 -9.86
N ILE A 33 -2.28 4.84 -9.07
CA ILE A 33 -1.22 4.56 -8.09
C ILE A 33 -0.21 3.61 -8.72
N LYS A 34 1.06 4.05 -8.72
CA LYS A 34 2.17 3.24 -9.23
C LYS A 34 2.78 2.43 -8.10
N LEU A 35 2.76 1.11 -8.24
CA LEU A 35 3.41 0.20 -7.31
C LEU A 35 4.88 0.09 -7.68
N GLU A 36 5.76 0.58 -6.81
CA GLU A 36 7.19 0.60 -7.09
C GLU A 36 7.91 -0.61 -6.52
N ASN A 37 7.58 -1.00 -5.30
CA ASN A 37 8.18 -2.17 -4.66
C ASN A 37 7.15 -2.88 -3.80
N VAL A 38 7.29 -4.20 -3.70
CA VAL A 38 6.47 -5.04 -2.83
C VAL A 38 7.41 -5.95 -2.06
N TYR A 39 7.26 -5.97 -0.75
CA TYR A 39 7.98 -6.90 0.11
C TYR A 39 6.98 -7.61 1.01
N TYR A 40 7.20 -8.90 1.23
CA TYR A 40 6.41 -9.65 2.20
C TYR A 40 7.23 -9.80 3.47
N THR A 41 6.58 -9.58 4.61
CA THR A 41 7.25 -9.53 5.89
C THR A 41 6.62 -10.54 6.84
N GLN A 42 7.34 -10.81 7.91
CA GLN A 42 6.87 -11.70 8.95
C GLN A 42 6.92 -10.93 10.27
N GLY A 43 5.76 -10.77 10.92
CA GLY A 43 5.67 -9.99 12.14
C GLY A 43 4.33 -9.30 12.25
N GLN A 44 4.35 -8.06 12.73
CA GLN A 44 3.12 -7.26 12.90
C GLN A 44 2.41 -7.01 11.57
N TYR A 45 3.17 -6.85 10.49
CA TYR A 45 2.64 -6.64 9.15
C TYR A 45 3.05 -7.79 8.24
N ASP A 46 2.23 -8.07 7.25
CA ASP A 46 2.45 -9.17 6.30
C ASP A 46 3.10 -8.70 5.01
N PHE A 47 2.92 -7.40 4.67
CA PHE A 47 3.58 -6.85 3.49
C PHE A 47 3.87 -5.37 3.67
N VAL A 48 4.82 -4.92 2.87
CA VAL A 48 5.19 -3.50 2.76
C VAL A 48 5.22 -3.16 1.27
N ASP A 49 4.41 -2.18 0.87
CA ASP A 49 4.42 -1.67 -0.49
C ASP A 49 4.97 -0.26 -0.51
N VAL A 50 5.77 0.05 -1.51
CA VAL A 50 6.20 1.41 -1.79
C VAL A 50 5.45 1.85 -3.04
N VAL A 51 4.69 2.94 -2.92
CA VAL A 51 3.85 3.42 -4.03
C VAL A 51 4.04 4.91 -4.26
N THR A 52 3.78 5.34 -5.50
CA THR A 52 3.61 6.75 -5.84
C THR A 52 2.15 6.95 -6.23
N ALA A 53 1.49 7.89 -5.58
CA ALA A 53 0.06 8.12 -5.75
C ALA A 53 -0.22 9.58 -6.08
N PRO A 54 -1.36 9.87 -6.77
CA PRO A 54 -1.76 11.26 -7.06
C PRO A 54 -1.99 12.07 -5.78
N GLY A 55 -2.50 11.43 -4.73
CA GLY A 55 -2.76 12.10 -3.46
C GLY A 55 -3.27 11.13 -2.41
N ALA A 56 -3.54 11.67 -1.23
CA ALA A 56 -3.97 10.87 -0.08
C ALA A 56 -5.32 10.18 -0.32
N GLU A 57 -6.21 10.82 -1.08
CA GLU A 57 -7.54 10.26 -1.31
C GLU A 57 -7.49 8.96 -2.11
N SER A 58 -6.62 8.87 -3.12
CA SER A 58 -6.49 7.64 -3.90
C SER A 58 -5.97 6.49 -3.03
N VAL A 59 -5.06 6.79 -2.12
CA VAL A 59 -4.52 5.80 -1.18
C VAL A 59 -5.61 5.36 -0.19
N LEU A 60 -6.40 6.31 0.31
CA LEU A 60 -7.55 5.98 1.17
C LEU A 60 -8.54 5.08 0.45
N THR A 61 -8.87 5.41 -0.79
CA THR A 61 -9.78 4.60 -1.61
C THR A 61 -9.27 3.18 -1.75
N PHE A 62 -7.99 3.02 -2.01
CA PHE A 62 -7.39 1.69 -2.12
C PHE A 62 -7.47 0.92 -0.79
N SER A 63 -7.19 1.59 0.32
CA SER A 63 -7.25 0.97 1.65
C SER A 63 -8.65 0.47 1.97
N ILE A 64 -9.68 1.29 1.69
CA ILE A 64 -11.07 0.90 1.90
C ILE A 64 -11.45 -0.27 1.00
N TRP A 65 -11.07 -0.20 -0.27
CA TRP A 65 -11.35 -1.27 -1.22
C TRP A 65 -10.74 -2.61 -0.77
N TYR A 66 -9.49 -2.55 -0.29
CA TYR A 66 -8.77 -3.74 0.16
C TYR A 66 -9.49 -4.40 1.35
N ALA A 67 -9.91 -3.59 2.30
CA ALA A 67 -10.65 -4.06 3.47
C ALA A 67 -12.04 -4.60 3.07
N ASP A 68 -12.72 -3.90 2.17
CA ASP A 68 -14.05 -4.29 1.68
C ASP A 68 -14.02 -5.65 0.95
N LYS A 69 -12.94 -5.93 0.23
CA LYS A 69 -12.74 -7.22 -0.42
C LYS A 69 -12.41 -8.34 0.58
N GLY A 70 -12.21 -8.01 1.83
CA GLY A 70 -11.85 -8.98 2.84
C GLY A 70 -10.41 -9.46 2.75
N PHE A 71 -9.56 -8.75 2.01
CA PHE A 71 -8.16 -9.13 1.84
C PHE A 71 -7.32 -8.89 3.09
N GLY A 72 -7.63 -7.82 3.83
CA GLY A 72 -6.92 -7.41 5.03
C GLY A 72 -7.04 -5.93 5.29
N ARG A 73 -6.08 -5.37 6.02
CA ARG A 73 -6.08 -3.95 6.36
C ARG A 73 -4.75 -3.32 5.95
N ILE A 74 -4.82 -2.04 5.64
CA ILE A 74 -3.65 -1.27 5.20
C ILE A 74 -3.51 -0.03 6.07
N GLN A 75 -2.29 0.21 6.53
CA GLN A 75 -1.88 1.48 7.14
C GLN A 75 -1.05 2.22 6.12
N SER A 76 -1.39 3.48 5.85
CA SER A 76 -0.71 4.30 4.85
C SER A 76 0.14 5.34 5.55
N LEU A 77 1.41 5.43 5.15
CA LEU A 77 2.36 6.39 5.72
C LEU A 77 2.88 7.28 4.59
N PRO A 78 2.62 8.60 4.62
CA PRO A 78 3.29 9.50 3.69
C PRO A 78 4.80 9.38 3.89
N ALA A 79 5.55 9.29 2.79
CA ALA A 79 6.99 9.08 2.87
C ALA A 79 7.72 10.27 2.25
N PHE A 80 8.76 10.71 2.92
CA PHE A 80 9.53 11.89 2.54
C PHE A 80 10.99 11.51 2.36
N GLY A 81 11.63 12.02 1.32
CA GLY A 81 13.05 11.81 1.10
C GLY A 81 13.89 12.75 1.95
N ASP A 82 15.19 12.54 1.89
CA ASP A 82 16.17 13.32 2.67
C ASP A 82 16.08 14.82 2.37
N LYS A 83 15.85 15.18 1.11
CA LYS A 83 15.74 16.58 0.71
C LYS A 83 14.56 17.27 1.39
N ALA A 84 13.41 16.59 1.45
CA ALA A 84 12.22 17.13 2.13
C ALA A 84 12.47 17.25 3.64
N MET A 85 13.13 16.29 4.24
CA MET A 85 13.48 16.33 5.66
C MET A 85 14.37 17.52 5.97
N LYS A 86 15.39 17.76 5.16
CA LYS A 86 16.29 18.91 5.35
C LYS A 86 15.55 20.23 5.24
N LYS A 87 14.64 20.34 4.27
CA LYS A 87 13.85 21.55 4.08
C LYS A 87 12.92 21.79 5.28
N ALA A 88 12.35 20.74 5.83
CA ALA A 88 11.43 20.83 6.96
C ALA A 88 12.14 21.27 8.26
N GLN A 89 13.44 21.06 8.36
CA GLN A 89 14.23 21.43 9.54
C GLN A 89 14.69 22.89 9.55
N SER A 90 14.55 23.59 8.45
CA SER A 90 15.05 24.97 8.33
C SER A 90 14.12 26.01 8.98
#